data_6f9ebffaf8fcaace2bd2ef4dad381875
#
_entry.id   6f9ebffaf8fcaace2bd2ef4dad381875
#
_cell.length_a   1.000
_cell.length_b   1.000
_cell.length_c   1.000
_cell.angle_alpha   90.00
_cell.angle_beta   90.00
_cell.angle_gamma   90.00
#
_symmetry.space_group_name_H-M   'P 1'
#
loop_
_entity.id
_entity.type
_entity.pdbx_description
1 polymer ?
#
loop_
_entity_poly.entity_id
_entity_poly.type
_entity_poly.pdbx_seq_one_letter_code
_entity_poly.pdbx_strand_id
1 'polypeptide(L)'
;MSERLYVGTRKGLFELRRNAAGQWLPMASHFLGEPLSMLLADPRDGALYAALNLGHFGVKLWRRDAGATDWMECAVPVYPPQPPAAEPLEGQAAEPPWSLQQLWILEPGGADRPGTLWAGTIPGGLFRSDDRGASGRLHRDHSARPERAPRFGGGYDHPGIHSICVDPRDSRHLTVAVSCGGVWQSHDDGRSWTCTTKGMRADYMPPEQSEEAAIQDPHRLVQCQARPEFLWVQHHNGIFRSRDGGLHWQGVVAEPSSFGFAVAVHPRQPDTAWFVPATKDECRIPRDARFVVTRTRDGGHSFETLERGLPDGPAYDLVYRHGLDIDPSGERLAMGSTTGGLWLSENGGEDWQQLSANLPPIYCVRFA
;
A
#
# COMPACT_ATOMS: atom_id res chain seq x y z
N MET A 1 4.71 -21.18 -3.95
CA MET A 1 3.34 -20.69 -3.66
C MET A 1 3.18 -20.57 -2.18
N SER A 2 2.64 -19.46 -1.71
CA SER A 2 2.42 -19.19 -0.28
C SER A 2 1.28 -20.04 0.29
N GLU A 3 1.48 -20.60 1.48
CA GLU A 3 0.50 -21.46 2.18
C GLU A 3 -0.13 -20.74 3.38
N ARG A 4 0.22 -19.48 3.61
CA ARG A 4 -0.31 -18.65 4.70
C ARG A 4 -0.82 -17.32 4.15
N LEU A 5 -1.93 -16.84 4.71
CA LEU A 5 -2.53 -15.56 4.45
C LEU A 5 -2.84 -14.87 5.76
N TYR A 6 -2.38 -13.65 5.92
CA TYR A 6 -2.65 -12.78 7.05
C TYR A 6 -3.61 -11.68 6.63
N VAL A 7 -4.65 -11.47 7.44
CA VAL A 7 -5.73 -10.52 7.16
C VAL A 7 -5.86 -9.54 8.31
N GLY A 8 -5.41 -8.31 8.07
CA GLY A 8 -5.50 -7.20 9.02
C GLY A 8 -6.82 -6.46 8.88
N THR A 9 -7.57 -6.42 9.97
CA THR A 9 -8.92 -5.86 9.99
C THR A 9 -9.07 -4.77 11.06
N ARG A 10 -10.21 -4.07 11.03
CA ARG A 10 -10.56 -3.11 12.09
C ARG A 10 -10.72 -3.73 13.48
N LYS A 11 -10.76 -5.06 13.60
CA LYS A 11 -10.99 -5.76 14.88
C LYS A 11 -10.07 -6.97 15.06
N GLY A 12 -8.85 -6.89 14.59
CA GLY A 12 -7.86 -7.93 14.81
C GLY A 12 -7.17 -8.43 13.56
N LEU A 13 -6.17 -9.27 13.77
CA LEU A 13 -5.45 -10.04 12.78
C LEU A 13 -6.03 -11.46 12.72
N PHE A 14 -6.33 -11.93 11.50
CA PHE A 14 -6.75 -13.30 11.24
C PHE A 14 -5.71 -14.01 10.39
N GLU A 15 -5.34 -15.22 10.80
CA GLU A 15 -4.43 -16.08 10.06
C GLU A 15 -5.21 -17.20 9.39
N LEU A 16 -5.00 -17.37 8.10
CA LEU A 16 -5.49 -18.50 7.33
C LEU A 16 -4.32 -19.34 6.82
N ARG A 17 -4.54 -20.64 6.74
CA ARG A 17 -3.56 -21.57 6.20
C ARG A 17 -4.22 -22.50 5.19
N ARG A 18 -3.51 -22.77 4.10
CA ARG A 18 -3.90 -23.76 3.12
C ARG A 18 -3.53 -25.16 3.63
N ASN A 19 -4.50 -26.08 3.67
CA ASN A 19 -4.27 -27.47 4.05
C ASN A 19 -3.83 -28.32 2.82
N ALA A 20 -3.47 -29.57 3.08
CA ALA A 20 -3.06 -30.51 2.04
C ALA A 20 -4.15 -30.82 0.98
N ALA A 21 -5.43 -30.59 1.34
CA ALA A 21 -6.56 -30.74 0.41
C ALA A 21 -6.82 -29.47 -0.42
N GLY A 22 -5.98 -28.44 -0.28
CA GLY A 22 -6.11 -27.19 -1.02
C GLY A 22 -7.09 -26.17 -0.42
N GLN A 23 -7.62 -26.43 0.77
CA GLN A 23 -8.59 -25.55 1.41
C GLN A 23 -7.90 -24.53 2.32
N TRP A 24 -8.35 -23.29 2.27
CA TRP A 24 -7.90 -22.23 3.17
C TRP A 24 -8.76 -22.21 4.43
N LEU A 25 -8.15 -22.44 5.58
CA LEU A 25 -8.83 -22.55 6.87
C LEU A 25 -8.31 -21.50 7.86
N PRO A 26 -9.18 -20.90 8.68
CA PRO A 26 -8.77 -20.06 9.79
C PRO A 26 -7.94 -20.89 10.79
N MET A 27 -6.81 -20.34 11.23
CA MET A 27 -5.88 -20.99 12.16
C MET A 27 -5.81 -20.28 13.50
N ALA A 28 -5.74 -18.95 13.48
CA ALA A 28 -5.57 -18.16 14.68
C ALA A 28 -6.13 -16.75 14.49
N SER A 29 -6.37 -16.07 15.58
CA SER A 29 -6.68 -14.64 15.61
C SER A 29 -5.89 -13.96 16.73
N HIS A 30 -5.45 -12.72 16.48
CA HIS A 30 -4.67 -11.92 17.41
C HIS A 30 -5.24 -10.51 17.48
N PHE A 31 -4.97 -9.80 18.57
CA PHE A 31 -5.40 -8.40 18.76
C PHE A 31 -6.92 -8.21 18.57
N LEU A 32 -7.72 -9.17 19.06
CA LEU A 32 -9.17 -9.14 18.89
C LEU A 32 -9.78 -7.88 19.51
N GLY A 33 -10.55 -7.15 18.71
CA GLY A 33 -11.15 -5.86 19.08
C GLY A 33 -10.29 -4.65 18.73
N GLU A 34 -9.01 -4.84 18.40
CA GLU A 34 -8.06 -3.76 18.10
C GLU A 34 -7.90 -3.55 16.61
N PRO A 35 -7.93 -2.30 16.11
CA PRO A 35 -7.80 -2.01 14.69
C PRO A 35 -6.34 -2.11 14.22
N LEU A 36 -6.08 -2.98 13.24
CA LEU A 36 -4.82 -3.01 12.52
C LEU A 36 -4.82 -1.97 11.40
N SER A 37 -3.70 -1.26 11.26
CA SER A 37 -3.47 -0.35 10.15
C SER A 37 -2.58 -0.95 9.06
N MET A 38 -1.64 -1.85 9.43
CA MET A 38 -0.69 -2.43 8.47
C MET A 38 -0.14 -3.77 8.98
N LEU A 39 0.21 -4.64 8.03
CA LEU A 39 0.93 -5.88 8.22
C LEU A 39 2.17 -5.93 7.33
N LEU A 40 3.23 -6.55 7.82
CA LEU A 40 4.37 -6.97 7.03
C LEU A 40 4.72 -8.42 7.39
N ALA A 41 4.66 -9.32 6.41
CA ALA A 41 5.30 -10.62 6.49
C ALA A 41 6.68 -10.49 5.86
N ASP A 42 7.74 -10.49 6.69
CA ASP A 42 9.10 -10.27 6.20
C ASP A 42 9.62 -11.55 5.52
N PRO A 43 9.85 -11.53 4.20
CA PRO A 43 10.26 -12.75 3.48
C PRO A 43 11.70 -13.17 3.78
N ARG A 44 12.50 -12.31 4.45
CA ARG A 44 13.92 -12.56 4.72
C ARG A 44 14.13 -13.49 5.91
N ASP A 45 13.28 -13.39 6.93
CA ASP A 45 13.42 -14.17 8.18
C ASP A 45 12.09 -14.75 8.68
N GLY A 46 10.99 -14.51 7.97
CA GLY A 46 9.66 -15.01 8.30
C GLY A 46 9.01 -14.31 9.50
N ALA A 47 9.55 -13.18 9.95
CA ALA A 47 8.93 -12.39 11.00
C ALA A 47 7.65 -11.71 10.51
N LEU A 48 6.65 -11.63 11.38
CA LEU A 48 5.41 -10.92 11.11
C LEU A 48 5.34 -9.67 11.97
N TYR A 49 5.07 -8.53 11.34
CA TYR A 49 4.84 -7.26 12.01
C TYR A 49 3.38 -6.85 11.88
N ALA A 50 2.81 -6.34 12.97
CA ALA A 50 1.45 -5.84 13.04
C ALA A 50 1.43 -4.42 13.63
N ALA A 51 0.98 -3.46 12.85
CA ALA A 51 0.77 -2.09 13.31
C ALA A 51 -0.70 -1.90 13.70
N LEU A 52 -0.93 -1.34 14.88
CA LEU A 52 -2.24 -1.05 15.43
C LEU A 52 -2.44 0.46 15.54
N ASN A 53 -3.65 0.92 15.24
CA ASN A 53 -4.06 2.30 15.47
C ASN A 53 -5.15 2.33 16.54
N LEU A 54 -4.76 2.54 17.79
CA LEU A 54 -5.65 2.44 18.94
C LEU A 54 -6.32 3.80 19.29
N GLY A 55 -6.36 4.73 18.34
CA GLY A 55 -6.95 6.06 18.54
C GLY A 55 -6.20 6.84 19.62
N HIS A 56 -6.92 7.28 20.65
CA HIS A 56 -6.32 8.06 21.76
C HIS A 56 -5.31 7.28 22.62
N PHE A 57 -5.27 5.94 22.51
CA PHE A 57 -4.23 5.11 23.13
C PHE A 57 -2.94 5.03 22.30
N GLY A 58 -2.91 5.69 21.13
CA GLY A 58 -1.75 5.82 20.28
C GLY A 58 -1.59 4.67 19.28
N VAL A 59 -0.47 4.74 18.58
CA VAL A 59 -0.06 3.72 17.60
C VAL A 59 0.85 2.72 18.29
N LYS A 60 0.69 1.43 17.95
CA LYS A 60 1.54 0.34 18.43
C LYS A 60 2.11 -0.44 17.25
N LEU A 61 3.30 -0.97 17.43
CA LEU A 61 3.92 -1.90 16.50
C LEU A 61 4.32 -3.17 17.26
N TRP A 62 3.94 -4.31 16.72
CA TRP A 62 4.24 -5.60 17.29
C TRP A 62 4.98 -6.48 16.30
N ARG A 63 5.89 -7.32 16.80
CA ARG A 63 6.62 -8.31 16.01
C ARG A 63 6.43 -9.70 16.62
N ARG A 64 6.26 -10.69 15.75
CA ARG A 64 6.31 -12.10 16.08
C ARG A 64 7.37 -12.76 15.19
N ASP A 65 8.36 -13.37 15.79
CA ASP A 65 9.41 -14.07 15.06
C ASP A 65 8.88 -15.39 14.43
N ALA A 66 9.54 -15.87 13.40
CA ALA A 66 9.18 -17.12 12.75
C ALA A 66 9.19 -18.27 13.76
N GLY A 67 8.09 -19.04 13.79
CA GLY A 67 7.91 -20.16 14.74
C GLY A 67 7.58 -19.77 16.17
N ALA A 68 7.60 -18.48 16.53
CA ALA A 68 7.16 -18.02 17.85
C ALA A 68 5.63 -17.93 17.93
N THR A 69 5.11 -18.04 19.16
CA THR A 69 3.70 -17.83 19.51
C THR A 69 3.46 -16.42 20.03
N ASP A 70 4.45 -15.84 20.68
CA ASP A 70 4.33 -14.59 21.40
C ASP A 70 4.68 -13.38 20.54
N TRP A 71 3.97 -12.30 20.78
CA TRP A 71 4.20 -11.01 20.20
C TRP A 71 5.06 -10.15 21.11
N MET A 72 6.06 -9.47 20.53
CA MET A 72 6.92 -8.50 21.20
C MET A 72 6.55 -7.10 20.74
N GLU A 73 6.36 -6.17 21.67
CA GLU A 73 6.16 -4.75 21.33
C GLU A 73 7.45 -4.15 20.79
N CYS A 74 7.34 -3.48 19.65
CA CYS A 74 8.42 -2.74 19.00
C CYS A 74 8.32 -1.24 19.29
N ALA A 75 9.41 -0.52 19.07
CA ALA A 75 9.38 0.93 19.09
C ALA A 75 8.56 1.47 17.88
N VAL A 76 7.74 2.47 18.15
CA VAL A 76 7.05 3.21 17.09
C VAL A 76 7.87 4.43 16.66
N PRO A 77 7.69 4.92 15.42
CA PRO A 77 8.28 6.17 14.97
C PRO A 77 7.99 7.36 15.89
N VAL A 78 8.99 8.17 16.18
CA VAL A 78 8.86 9.39 16.97
C VAL A 78 9.31 10.58 16.13
N TYR A 79 8.42 11.54 15.93
CA TYR A 79 8.75 12.79 15.27
C TYR A 79 9.59 13.69 16.19
N PRO A 80 10.50 14.51 15.62
CA PRO A 80 11.15 15.53 16.40
C PRO A 80 10.13 16.59 16.84
N PRO A 81 10.45 17.41 17.85
CA PRO A 81 9.60 18.54 18.23
C PRO A 81 9.25 19.40 17.01
N GLN A 82 7.97 19.73 16.87
CA GLN A 82 7.51 20.61 15.80
C GLN A 82 8.09 22.01 16.03
N PRO A 83 8.73 22.62 15.03
CA PRO A 83 9.10 24.03 15.13
C PRO A 83 7.86 24.90 15.39
N PRO A 84 8.00 26.06 16.03
CA PRO A 84 6.90 27.02 16.14
C PRO A 84 6.29 27.26 14.75
N ALA A 85 4.98 27.09 14.64
CA ALA A 85 4.28 27.31 13.38
C ALA A 85 4.46 28.77 12.96
N ALA A 86 4.83 29.01 11.70
CA ALA A 86 4.64 30.32 11.09
C ALA A 86 3.11 30.58 11.06
N GLU A 87 2.71 31.84 11.29
CA GLU A 87 1.29 32.18 11.16
C GLU A 87 0.81 31.76 9.76
N PRO A 88 -0.28 30.98 9.66
CA PRO A 88 -0.80 30.56 8.36
C PRO A 88 -1.16 31.80 7.54
N LEU A 89 -0.74 31.86 6.30
CA LEU A 89 -1.22 32.87 5.38
C LEU A 89 -2.72 32.65 5.17
N GLU A 90 -3.46 33.74 4.97
CA GLU A 90 -4.91 33.71 4.77
C GLU A 90 -5.29 32.71 3.66
N GLY A 91 -6.09 31.69 3.99
CA GLY A 91 -6.49 30.61 3.07
C GLY A 91 -5.57 29.39 3.03
N GLN A 92 -4.48 29.35 3.78
CA GLN A 92 -3.65 28.15 3.92
C GLN A 92 -4.16 27.25 5.05
N ALA A 93 -4.23 25.93 4.78
CA ALA A 93 -4.49 24.96 5.83
C ALA A 93 -3.34 24.96 6.85
N ALA A 94 -3.68 24.75 8.14
CA ALA A 94 -2.67 24.60 9.18
C ALA A 94 -1.73 23.43 8.88
N GLU A 95 -0.45 23.60 9.23
CA GLU A 95 0.49 22.49 9.12
C GLU A 95 0.01 21.28 9.96
N PRO A 96 0.11 20.05 9.42
CA PRO A 96 -0.26 18.86 10.18
C PRO A 96 0.61 18.71 11.44
N PRO A 97 0.05 18.18 12.54
CA PRO A 97 0.83 17.97 13.76
C PRO A 97 1.97 16.98 13.51
N TRP A 98 3.16 17.24 14.08
CA TRP A 98 4.30 16.34 14.02
C TRP A 98 4.15 15.23 15.08
N SER A 99 3.06 14.50 14.96
CA SER A 99 2.77 13.36 15.84
C SER A 99 2.28 12.18 15.02
N LEU A 100 2.74 10.99 15.37
CA LEU A 100 2.36 9.76 14.69
C LEU A 100 0.87 9.48 14.88
N GLN A 101 0.11 9.50 13.78
CA GLN A 101 -1.31 9.14 13.79
C GLN A 101 -1.52 7.70 13.31
N GLN A 102 -0.70 7.25 12.34
CA GLN A 102 -0.80 5.90 11.80
C GLN A 102 0.51 5.44 11.15
N LEU A 103 0.85 4.17 11.32
CA LEU A 103 1.75 3.45 10.43
C LEU A 103 0.94 3.01 9.21
N TRP A 104 1.30 3.52 8.02
CA TRP A 104 0.51 3.29 6.80
C TRP A 104 1.17 2.33 5.81
N ILE A 105 2.48 2.17 5.90
CA ILE A 105 3.25 1.12 5.20
C ILE A 105 4.41 0.66 6.05
N LEU A 106 4.70 -0.63 6.00
CA LEU A 106 5.91 -1.27 6.47
C LEU A 106 6.54 -2.01 5.30
N GLU A 107 7.84 -1.84 5.09
CA GLU A 107 8.58 -2.50 4.03
C GLU A 107 9.94 -2.99 4.55
N PRO A 108 10.37 -4.23 4.20
CA PRO A 108 11.69 -4.70 4.56
C PRO A 108 12.76 -3.93 3.77
N GLY A 109 13.94 -3.77 4.35
CA GLY A 109 15.13 -3.34 3.61
C GLY A 109 15.54 -4.38 2.58
N GLY A 110 16.56 -4.09 1.76
CA GLY A 110 17.08 -5.05 0.80
C GLY A 110 17.61 -6.33 1.45
N ALA A 111 17.80 -7.38 0.65
CA ALA A 111 18.29 -8.68 1.11
C ALA A 111 19.69 -8.60 1.77
N ASP A 112 20.49 -7.61 1.38
CA ASP A 112 21.81 -7.29 1.94
C ASP A 112 21.76 -6.55 3.28
N ARG A 113 20.56 -6.19 3.77
CA ARG A 113 20.35 -5.41 5.00
C ARG A 113 19.42 -6.13 5.98
N PRO A 114 19.86 -7.24 6.57
CA PRO A 114 19.05 -7.96 7.55
C PRO A 114 18.69 -7.04 8.73
N GLY A 115 17.44 -7.10 9.18
CA GLY A 115 16.95 -6.29 10.29
C GLY A 115 16.52 -4.87 9.93
N THR A 116 16.82 -4.37 8.72
CA THR A 116 16.35 -3.06 8.30
C THR A 116 14.86 -3.10 7.93
N LEU A 117 14.11 -2.16 8.48
CA LEU A 117 12.71 -1.90 8.19
C LEU A 117 12.51 -0.44 7.82
N TRP A 118 11.66 -0.20 6.84
CA TRP A 118 11.14 1.11 6.49
C TRP A 118 9.70 1.23 6.92
N ALA A 119 9.32 2.40 7.40
CA ALA A 119 7.96 2.73 7.78
C ALA A 119 7.53 4.07 7.21
N GLY A 120 6.42 4.09 6.50
CA GLY A 120 5.72 5.30 6.07
C GLY A 120 4.52 5.57 6.96
N THR A 121 4.27 6.84 7.26
CA THR A 121 3.31 7.26 8.28
C THR A 121 2.29 8.27 7.78
N ILE A 122 1.27 8.50 8.61
CA ILE A 122 0.39 9.67 8.60
C ILE A 122 0.64 10.45 9.90
N PRO A 123 0.89 11.77 9.83
CA PRO A 123 1.24 12.54 8.64
C PRO A 123 2.50 11.98 7.97
N GLY A 124 2.79 12.41 6.74
CA GLY A 124 3.88 11.86 5.95
C GLY A 124 5.24 11.98 6.64
N GLY A 125 5.81 10.84 6.99
CA GLY A 125 7.15 10.67 7.51
C GLY A 125 7.72 9.34 7.06
N LEU A 126 9.01 9.32 6.68
CA LEU A 126 9.73 8.11 6.38
C LEU A 126 10.68 7.79 7.54
N PHE A 127 10.49 6.62 8.12
CA PHE A 127 11.28 6.15 9.26
C PHE A 127 12.02 4.87 8.91
N ARG A 128 13.15 4.67 9.57
CA ARG A 128 13.97 3.48 9.41
C ARG A 128 14.34 2.90 10.77
N SER A 129 14.30 1.59 10.86
CA SER A 129 14.91 0.79 11.91
C SER A 129 15.95 -0.13 11.29
N ASP A 130 17.09 -0.32 11.96
CA ASP A 130 18.14 -1.27 11.55
C ASP A 130 18.26 -2.46 12.51
N ASP A 131 17.32 -2.56 13.45
CA ASP A 131 17.33 -3.53 14.55
C ASP A 131 16.00 -4.29 14.70
N ARG A 132 15.33 -4.55 13.57
CA ARG A 132 14.05 -5.27 13.51
C ARG A 132 12.91 -4.59 14.30
N GLY A 133 12.92 -3.26 14.36
CA GLY A 133 11.91 -2.47 15.04
C GLY A 133 12.18 -2.25 16.54
N ALA A 134 13.33 -2.66 17.09
CA ALA A 134 13.66 -2.36 18.48
C ALA A 134 13.88 -0.86 18.70
N SER A 135 14.34 -0.12 17.68
CA SER A 135 14.38 1.33 17.65
C SER A 135 13.82 1.86 16.33
N GLY A 136 13.05 2.96 16.39
CA GLY A 136 12.57 3.68 15.22
C GLY A 136 13.20 5.06 15.16
N ARG A 137 14.00 5.35 14.14
CA ARG A 137 14.58 6.67 13.93
C ARG A 137 13.99 7.31 12.69
N LEU A 138 13.60 8.57 12.78
CA LEU A 138 13.27 9.36 11.60
C LEU A 138 14.50 9.37 10.70
N HIS A 139 14.35 8.96 9.45
CA HIS A 139 15.42 9.02 8.49
C HIS A 139 15.73 10.48 8.22
N ARG A 140 16.92 10.91 8.65
CA ARG A 140 17.31 12.32 8.64
C ARG A 140 18.19 12.63 7.44
N ASP A 141 17.64 13.20 6.38
CA ASP A 141 18.28 14.36 5.75
C ASP A 141 17.21 15.22 5.05
N HIS A 142 17.28 16.55 5.17
CA HIS A 142 16.04 17.31 5.40
C HIS A 142 15.78 18.46 4.43
N SER A 143 16.56 18.59 3.38
CA SER A 143 16.41 19.72 2.45
C SER A 143 15.40 19.48 1.31
N ALA A 144 15.09 18.20 1.00
CA ALA A 144 14.10 17.84 -0.02
C ALA A 144 13.27 16.63 0.45
N ARG A 145 12.52 16.77 1.55
CA ARG A 145 11.69 15.69 2.09
C ARG A 145 10.41 15.53 1.30
N PRO A 146 10.08 14.30 0.88
CA PRO A 146 8.78 14.02 0.27
C PRO A 146 7.61 14.42 1.19
N GLU A 147 7.80 14.41 2.51
CA GLU A 147 6.78 14.77 3.50
C GLU A 147 6.54 16.28 3.67
N ARG A 148 7.41 17.17 3.13
CA ARG A 148 7.34 18.63 3.36
C ARG A 148 6.99 19.48 2.15
N ALA A 149 6.73 18.89 1.00
CA ALA A 149 6.20 19.66 -0.12
C ALA A 149 4.84 20.29 0.25
N PRO A 150 4.50 21.49 -0.23
CA PRO A 150 3.17 22.05 -0.06
C PRO A 150 2.13 21.04 -0.56
N ARG A 151 1.19 20.63 0.29
CA ARG A 151 0.27 19.55 0.00
C ARG A 151 -1.14 19.93 0.36
N PHE A 152 -2.08 19.45 -0.46
CA PHE A 152 -3.50 19.65 -0.25
C PHE A 152 -4.16 18.30 0.04
N GLY A 153 -4.78 18.17 1.22
CA GLY A 153 -5.64 17.04 1.53
C GLY A 153 -4.97 15.66 1.50
N GLY A 154 -5.74 14.68 1.14
CA GLY A 154 -5.40 13.26 1.09
C GLY A 154 -6.60 12.42 1.47
N GLY A 155 -6.54 11.10 1.30
CA GLY A 155 -7.60 10.16 1.74
C GLY A 155 -7.81 10.15 3.26
N TYR A 156 -6.97 10.83 3.99
CA TYR A 156 -7.05 11.23 5.39
C TYR A 156 -6.86 12.75 5.49
N ASP A 157 -7.06 13.32 6.67
CA ASP A 157 -6.93 14.77 6.92
C ASP A 157 -5.52 15.30 6.56
N HIS A 158 -4.52 14.41 6.52
CA HIS A 158 -3.14 14.74 6.22
C HIS A 158 -2.54 13.80 5.16
N PRO A 159 -1.66 14.30 4.29
CA PRO A 159 -0.86 13.47 3.41
C PRO A 159 -0.06 12.41 4.18
N GLY A 160 0.14 11.25 3.57
CA GLY A 160 0.89 10.16 4.19
C GLY A 160 1.65 9.32 3.18
N ILE A 161 2.70 8.65 3.64
CA ILE A 161 3.47 7.68 2.84
C ILE A 161 2.80 6.32 2.98
N HIS A 162 2.25 5.82 1.87
CA HIS A 162 1.52 4.55 1.82
C HIS A 162 2.16 3.47 0.94
N SER A 163 3.22 3.81 0.21
CA SER A 163 3.96 2.84 -0.59
C SER A 163 5.45 3.12 -0.51
N ILE A 164 6.21 2.05 -0.32
CA ILE A 164 7.66 2.04 -0.34
C ILE A 164 8.05 0.85 -1.20
N CYS A 165 8.91 1.07 -2.19
CA CYS A 165 9.53 0.02 -2.98
C CYS A 165 11.05 0.13 -2.80
N VAL A 166 11.68 -0.97 -2.41
CA VAL A 166 13.14 -1.10 -2.34
C VAL A 166 13.59 -1.87 -3.58
N ASP A 167 14.49 -1.31 -4.37
CA ASP A 167 15.00 -1.99 -5.56
C ASP A 167 15.77 -3.26 -5.13
N PRO A 168 15.35 -4.46 -5.56
CA PRO A 168 16.00 -5.70 -5.15
C PRO A 168 17.45 -5.83 -5.62
N ARG A 169 17.90 -4.98 -6.56
CA ARG A 169 19.28 -4.96 -7.07
C ARG A 169 20.18 -3.99 -6.30
N ASP A 170 19.60 -2.94 -5.70
CA ASP A 170 20.32 -1.94 -4.89
C ASP A 170 19.41 -1.42 -3.78
N SER A 171 19.62 -1.89 -2.56
CA SER A 171 18.84 -1.50 -1.39
C SER A 171 18.90 -0.02 -1.01
N ARG A 172 19.79 0.75 -1.65
CA ARG A 172 19.86 2.22 -1.50
C ARG A 172 18.88 2.95 -2.40
N HIS A 173 18.37 2.26 -3.42
CA HIS A 173 17.37 2.81 -4.33
C HIS A 173 15.98 2.56 -3.76
N LEU A 174 15.33 3.65 -3.37
CA LEU A 174 13.99 3.66 -2.80
C LEU A 174 13.06 4.46 -3.70
N THR A 175 11.85 3.95 -3.89
CA THR A 175 10.76 4.71 -4.50
C THR A 175 9.59 4.75 -3.52
N VAL A 176 9.11 5.95 -3.17
CA VAL A 176 8.00 6.14 -2.25
C VAL A 176 6.86 6.89 -2.91
N ALA A 177 5.62 6.56 -2.53
CA ALA A 177 4.44 7.30 -2.96
C ALA A 177 3.74 7.91 -1.75
N VAL A 178 3.38 9.18 -1.93
CA VAL A 178 2.79 10.05 -0.92
C VAL A 178 1.41 10.48 -1.40
N SER A 179 0.37 10.22 -0.62
CA SER A 179 -0.99 10.70 -0.90
C SER A 179 -0.98 12.22 -1.02
N CYS A 180 -1.51 12.76 -2.12
CA CYS A 180 -1.42 14.19 -2.46
C CYS A 180 0.00 14.76 -2.30
N GLY A 181 1.00 14.03 -2.78
CA GLY A 181 2.40 14.41 -2.60
C GLY A 181 3.34 13.81 -3.65
N GLY A 182 2.82 13.05 -4.61
CA GLY A 182 3.57 12.51 -5.74
C GLY A 182 4.39 11.26 -5.44
N VAL A 183 5.27 10.92 -6.38
CA VAL A 183 6.22 9.81 -6.30
C VAL A 183 7.63 10.35 -6.19
N TRP A 184 8.39 9.84 -5.25
CA TRP A 184 9.74 10.31 -4.95
C TRP A 184 10.74 9.16 -4.99
N GLN A 185 11.94 9.45 -5.44
CA GLN A 185 13.03 8.48 -5.51
C GLN A 185 14.28 8.98 -4.79
N SER A 186 14.96 8.02 -4.18
CA SER A 186 16.30 8.18 -3.62
C SER A 186 17.20 7.10 -4.17
N HIS A 187 18.44 7.44 -4.53
CA HIS A 187 19.48 6.50 -4.97
C HIS A 187 20.63 6.39 -3.96
N ASP A 188 20.49 7.03 -2.81
CA ASP A 188 21.53 7.18 -1.81
C ASP A 188 21.06 6.80 -0.38
N ASP A 189 20.15 5.82 -0.30
CA ASP A 189 19.63 5.31 0.96
C ASP A 189 18.75 6.34 1.70
N GLY A 190 17.98 7.12 0.94
CA GLY A 190 17.06 8.12 1.49
C GLY A 190 17.71 9.43 1.92
N ARG A 191 18.98 9.69 1.59
CA ARG A 191 19.68 10.93 1.96
C ARG A 191 19.22 12.11 1.11
N SER A 192 19.01 11.88 -0.17
CA SER A 192 18.44 12.87 -1.08
C SER A 192 17.26 12.29 -1.86
N TRP A 193 16.33 13.16 -2.28
CA TRP A 193 15.10 12.77 -2.92
C TRP A 193 14.79 13.64 -4.14
N THR A 194 14.27 13.00 -5.18
CA THR A 194 13.78 13.66 -6.39
C THR A 194 12.35 13.26 -6.64
N CYS A 195 11.47 14.23 -6.88
CA CYS A 195 10.09 13.97 -7.29
C CYS A 195 10.05 13.55 -8.76
N THR A 196 9.47 12.39 -9.03
CA THR A 196 9.49 11.76 -10.36
C THR A 196 8.08 11.40 -10.82
N THR A 197 7.30 12.40 -11.24
CA THR A 197 5.90 12.25 -11.66
C THR A 197 5.66 12.70 -13.09
N LYS A 198 6.72 12.88 -13.89
CA LYS A 198 6.61 13.35 -15.27
C LYS A 198 5.70 12.42 -16.10
N GLY A 199 4.62 12.97 -16.64
CA GLY A 199 3.59 12.24 -17.39
C GLY A 199 2.38 11.81 -16.55
N MET A 200 2.41 12.01 -15.21
CA MET A 200 1.20 11.95 -14.39
C MET A 200 0.39 13.24 -14.54
N ARG A 201 -0.91 13.14 -14.25
CA ARG A 201 -1.83 14.27 -14.37
C ARG A 201 -2.87 14.25 -13.25
N ALA A 202 -3.08 15.40 -12.64
CA ALA A 202 -4.05 15.67 -11.59
C ALA A 202 -5.20 16.50 -12.16
N ASP A 203 -6.21 15.83 -12.75
CA ASP A 203 -7.35 16.49 -13.41
C ASP A 203 -8.29 17.23 -12.45
N TYR A 204 -8.13 17.04 -11.14
CA TYR A 204 -8.83 17.82 -10.09
C TYR A 204 -8.20 19.20 -9.87
N MET A 205 -7.05 19.49 -10.48
CA MET A 205 -6.40 20.79 -10.43
C MET A 205 -6.69 21.61 -11.70
N PRO A 206 -6.53 22.95 -11.63
CA PRO A 206 -6.55 23.79 -12.83
C PRO A 206 -5.58 23.26 -13.89
N PRO A 207 -5.89 23.37 -15.19
CA PRO A 207 -5.08 22.80 -16.27
C PRO A 207 -3.60 23.16 -16.23
N GLU A 208 -3.27 24.39 -15.83
CA GLU A 208 -1.91 24.90 -15.69
C GLU A 208 -1.11 24.28 -14.55
N GLN A 209 -1.79 23.68 -13.58
CA GLN A 209 -1.18 23.01 -12.42
C GLN A 209 -1.30 21.50 -12.48
N SER A 210 -2.05 20.97 -13.43
CA SER A 210 -2.40 19.54 -13.48
C SER A 210 -1.18 18.59 -13.60
N GLU A 211 -0.04 19.08 -14.05
CA GLU A 211 1.20 18.32 -14.19
C GLU A 211 2.24 18.65 -13.10
N GLU A 212 1.89 19.50 -12.13
CA GLU A 212 2.80 19.78 -11.01
C GLU A 212 3.12 18.49 -10.24
N ALA A 213 4.40 18.30 -9.94
CA ALA A 213 4.89 17.02 -9.45
C ALA A 213 4.37 16.67 -8.06
N ALA A 214 4.37 17.65 -7.15
CA ALA A 214 4.06 17.41 -5.73
C ALA A 214 2.56 17.37 -5.40
N ILE A 215 1.69 17.67 -6.38
CA ILE A 215 0.24 17.59 -6.19
C ILE A 215 -0.35 16.26 -6.67
N GLN A 216 0.43 15.43 -7.37
CA GLN A 216 -0.05 14.14 -7.84
C GLN A 216 -0.49 13.27 -6.65
N ASP A 217 -1.63 12.57 -6.81
CA ASP A 217 -2.20 11.73 -5.74
C ASP A 217 -2.17 10.24 -6.11
N PRO A 218 -1.02 9.59 -5.95
CA PRO A 218 -0.96 8.13 -6.05
C PRO A 218 -1.75 7.50 -4.91
N HIS A 219 -2.60 6.52 -5.21
CA HIS A 219 -3.30 5.72 -4.22
C HIS A 219 -2.50 4.48 -3.82
N ARG A 220 -1.78 3.87 -4.75
CA ARG A 220 -0.88 2.75 -4.50
C ARG A 220 0.18 2.68 -5.59
N LEU A 221 1.44 2.49 -5.19
CA LEU A 221 2.58 2.22 -6.07
C LEU A 221 3.06 0.79 -5.81
N VAL A 222 3.35 0.04 -6.88
CA VAL A 222 3.97 -1.28 -6.82
C VAL A 222 5.07 -1.41 -7.89
N GLN A 223 6.05 -2.27 -7.60
CA GLN A 223 7.22 -2.52 -8.43
C GLN A 223 7.32 -4.00 -8.77
N CYS A 224 7.64 -4.34 -10.03
CA CYS A 224 7.89 -5.72 -10.41
C CYS A 224 9.24 -6.19 -9.85
N GLN A 225 9.25 -7.26 -9.06
CA GLN A 225 10.45 -7.74 -8.38
C GLN A 225 11.56 -8.19 -9.35
N ALA A 226 11.21 -8.89 -10.43
CA ALA A 226 12.19 -9.33 -11.42
C ALA A 226 12.67 -8.22 -12.38
N ARG A 227 11.89 -7.16 -12.53
CA ARG A 227 12.13 -6.04 -13.44
C ARG A 227 11.78 -4.73 -12.72
N PRO A 228 12.59 -4.28 -11.73
CA PRO A 228 12.25 -3.15 -10.87
C PRO A 228 12.15 -1.80 -11.60
N GLU A 229 12.64 -1.70 -12.83
CA GLU A 229 12.37 -0.55 -13.70
C GLU A 229 10.90 -0.43 -14.16
N PHE A 230 10.09 -1.49 -13.96
CA PHE A 230 8.65 -1.47 -14.25
C PHE A 230 7.85 -1.24 -12.98
N LEU A 231 7.12 -0.12 -12.96
CA LEU A 231 6.26 0.26 -11.87
C LEU A 231 4.83 0.54 -12.35
N TRP A 232 3.88 0.30 -11.47
CA TRP A 232 2.48 0.62 -11.68
C TRP A 232 1.96 1.49 -10.53
N VAL A 233 1.11 2.44 -10.88
CA VAL A 233 0.44 3.31 -9.92
C VAL A 233 -1.06 3.28 -10.19
N GLN A 234 -1.84 2.92 -9.16
CA GLN A 234 -3.21 3.36 -9.07
C GLN A 234 -3.17 4.79 -8.56
N HIS A 235 -3.66 5.72 -9.34
CA HIS A 235 -3.68 7.16 -9.07
C HIS A 235 -5.13 7.64 -8.94
N HIS A 236 -5.33 8.80 -8.33
CA HIS A 236 -6.65 9.43 -8.25
C HIS A 236 -7.31 9.61 -9.63
N ASN A 237 -6.56 10.00 -10.63
CA ASN A 237 -7.05 10.18 -12.02
C ASN A 237 -6.82 8.97 -12.94
N GLY A 238 -6.71 7.76 -12.38
CA GLY A 238 -6.64 6.56 -13.19
C GLY A 238 -5.41 5.71 -12.93
N ILE A 239 -4.90 5.05 -13.95
CA ILE A 239 -3.79 4.13 -13.86
C ILE A 239 -2.60 4.70 -14.62
N PHE A 240 -1.42 4.65 -14.00
CA PHE A 240 -0.16 5.01 -14.65
C PHE A 240 0.85 3.88 -14.53
N ARG A 241 1.68 3.74 -15.56
CA ARG A 241 2.81 2.80 -15.57
C ARG A 241 4.11 3.51 -15.93
N SER A 242 5.22 3.01 -15.42
CA SER A 242 6.58 3.38 -15.84
C SER A 242 7.33 2.14 -16.30
N ARG A 243 8.22 2.29 -17.28
CA ARG A 243 9.13 1.25 -17.79
C ARG A 243 10.60 1.65 -17.68
N ASP A 244 10.87 2.77 -17.07
CA ASP A 244 12.21 3.37 -16.95
C ASP A 244 12.55 3.75 -15.48
N GLY A 245 12.05 2.97 -14.55
CA GLY A 245 12.33 3.17 -13.13
C GLY A 245 11.59 4.36 -12.51
N GLY A 246 10.46 4.79 -13.08
CA GLY A 246 9.68 5.89 -12.54
C GLY A 246 10.10 7.28 -13.04
N LEU A 247 11.00 7.37 -14.04
CA LEU A 247 11.39 8.65 -14.61
C LEU A 247 10.29 9.27 -15.49
N HIS A 248 9.55 8.41 -16.20
CA HIS A 248 8.40 8.81 -17.01
C HIS A 248 7.23 7.88 -16.73
N TRP A 249 6.03 8.47 -16.72
CA TRP A 249 4.78 7.77 -16.49
C TRP A 249 3.86 7.90 -17.70
N GLN A 250 3.20 6.82 -18.03
CA GLN A 250 2.21 6.75 -19.10
C GLN A 250 0.85 6.38 -18.50
N GLY A 251 -0.16 7.21 -18.73
CA GLY A 251 -1.55 6.88 -18.40
C GLY A 251 -2.08 5.75 -19.27
N VAL A 252 -2.84 4.84 -18.67
CA VAL A 252 -3.57 3.76 -19.36
C VAL A 252 -5.02 3.77 -18.92
N VAL A 253 -5.92 3.34 -19.82
CA VAL A 253 -7.36 3.35 -19.58
C VAL A 253 -7.85 1.93 -19.44
N ALA A 254 -8.57 1.66 -18.35
CA ALA A 254 -9.21 0.38 -18.06
C ALA A 254 -10.74 0.53 -17.99
N GLU A 255 -11.45 -0.46 -18.52
CA GLU A 255 -12.89 -0.60 -18.32
C GLU A 255 -13.16 -1.66 -17.22
N PRO A 256 -14.23 -1.49 -16.41
CA PRO A 256 -15.28 -0.48 -16.45
C PRO A 256 -14.90 0.85 -15.78
N SER A 257 -13.74 0.97 -15.16
CA SER A 257 -13.22 2.20 -14.57
C SER A 257 -11.71 2.12 -14.38
N SER A 258 -11.01 3.21 -14.61
CA SER A 258 -9.60 3.36 -14.26
C SER A 258 -9.40 3.89 -12.83
N PHE A 259 -10.46 4.28 -12.13
CA PHE A 259 -10.39 4.73 -10.75
C PHE A 259 -10.43 3.54 -9.78
N GLY A 260 -9.62 3.61 -8.73
CA GLY A 260 -9.57 2.62 -7.66
C GLY A 260 -8.51 2.99 -6.62
N PHE A 261 -8.19 2.04 -5.73
CA PHE A 261 -7.19 2.24 -4.70
C PHE A 261 -6.09 1.18 -4.70
N ALA A 262 -6.39 -0.02 -5.16
CA ALA A 262 -5.51 -1.17 -5.09
C ALA A 262 -4.91 -1.49 -6.46
N VAL A 263 -3.64 -1.88 -6.45
CA VAL A 263 -2.94 -2.45 -7.60
C VAL A 263 -1.97 -3.54 -7.11
N ALA A 264 -1.89 -4.63 -7.87
CA ALA A 264 -0.86 -5.65 -7.74
C ALA A 264 -0.17 -5.86 -9.09
N VAL A 265 1.13 -6.11 -9.10
CA VAL A 265 1.91 -6.44 -10.29
C VAL A 265 2.49 -7.84 -10.17
N HIS A 266 2.48 -8.60 -11.25
CA HIS A 266 3.07 -9.93 -11.26
C HIS A 266 4.57 -9.85 -10.97
N PRO A 267 5.11 -10.64 -10.02
CA PRO A 267 6.49 -10.50 -9.56
C PRO A 267 7.55 -10.76 -10.65
N ARG A 268 7.19 -11.48 -11.72
CA ARG A 268 8.11 -11.83 -12.82
C ARG A 268 7.67 -11.35 -14.21
N GLN A 269 6.41 -10.93 -14.38
CA GLN A 269 5.84 -10.47 -15.65
C GLN A 269 5.39 -9.02 -15.53
N PRO A 270 6.26 -8.05 -15.81
CA PRO A 270 6.05 -6.64 -15.50
C PRO A 270 4.86 -6.01 -16.22
N ASP A 271 4.46 -6.57 -17.34
CA ASP A 271 3.30 -6.11 -18.12
C ASP A 271 1.96 -6.71 -17.64
N THR A 272 1.99 -7.57 -16.60
CA THR A 272 0.80 -8.15 -15.98
C THR A 272 0.51 -7.49 -14.65
N ALA A 273 -0.67 -6.86 -14.53
CA ALA A 273 -1.11 -6.18 -13.32
C ALA A 273 -2.62 -6.31 -13.11
N TRP A 274 -3.05 -6.24 -11.84
CA TRP A 274 -4.45 -6.33 -11.41
C TRP A 274 -4.86 -5.07 -10.66
N PHE A 275 -6.11 -4.67 -10.87
CA PHE A 275 -6.73 -3.51 -10.24
C PHE A 275 -8.13 -3.86 -9.75
N VAL A 276 -8.62 -3.13 -8.75
CA VAL A 276 -10.00 -3.28 -8.28
C VAL A 276 -10.73 -1.96 -8.53
N PRO A 277 -11.51 -1.86 -9.61
CA PRO A 277 -12.12 -0.62 -10.04
C PRO A 277 -13.23 -0.16 -9.09
N ALA A 278 -13.30 1.14 -8.87
CA ALA A 278 -14.39 1.82 -8.18
C ALA A 278 -14.95 2.94 -9.05
N THR A 279 -16.04 3.59 -8.62
CA THR A 279 -16.73 4.59 -9.43
C THR A 279 -15.92 5.88 -9.52
N LYS A 280 -15.65 6.52 -8.37
CA LYS A 280 -14.87 7.76 -8.24
C LYS A 280 -14.63 8.08 -6.75
N ASP A 281 -13.85 9.10 -6.45
CA ASP A 281 -13.48 9.41 -5.06
C ASP A 281 -14.68 9.79 -4.18
N GLU A 282 -15.63 10.55 -4.68
CA GLU A 282 -16.84 10.92 -3.93
C GLU A 282 -17.89 9.81 -3.90
N CYS A 283 -17.68 8.71 -4.65
CA CYS A 283 -18.58 7.56 -4.70
C CYS A 283 -17.75 6.25 -4.68
N ARG A 284 -17.28 5.90 -3.51
CA ARG A 284 -16.33 4.79 -3.26
C ARG A 284 -17.00 3.43 -3.21
N ILE A 285 -17.68 3.08 -4.29
CA ILE A 285 -18.29 1.77 -4.50
C ILE A 285 -17.88 1.23 -5.89
N PRO A 286 -18.03 -0.07 -6.15
CA PRO A 286 -17.80 -0.64 -7.48
C PRO A 286 -18.62 0.07 -8.56
N ARG A 287 -18.06 0.20 -9.75
CA ARG A 287 -18.77 0.76 -10.89
C ARG A 287 -20.04 -0.06 -11.18
N ASP A 288 -21.19 0.63 -11.28
CA ASP A 288 -22.51 0.02 -11.51
C ASP A 288 -22.89 -1.06 -10.47
N ALA A 289 -22.36 -0.94 -9.24
CA ALA A 289 -22.46 -1.92 -8.16
C ALA A 289 -21.96 -3.34 -8.57
N ARG A 290 -21.11 -3.45 -9.59
CA ARG A 290 -20.50 -4.72 -10.03
C ARG A 290 -19.08 -4.84 -9.46
N PHE A 291 -18.90 -5.76 -8.54
CA PHE A 291 -17.60 -6.02 -7.94
C PHE A 291 -16.76 -6.93 -8.83
N VAL A 292 -15.75 -6.37 -9.45
CA VAL A 292 -14.88 -7.04 -10.42
C VAL A 292 -13.40 -6.72 -10.14
N VAL A 293 -12.53 -7.53 -10.71
CA VAL A 293 -11.10 -7.25 -10.81
C VAL A 293 -10.77 -7.03 -12.29
N THR A 294 -9.96 -6.04 -12.62
CA THR A 294 -9.44 -5.87 -13.98
C THR A 294 -8.00 -6.29 -14.03
N ARG A 295 -7.61 -6.99 -15.11
CA ARG A 295 -6.25 -7.45 -15.34
C ARG A 295 -5.78 -7.02 -16.72
N THR A 296 -4.54 -6.55 -16.81
CA THR A 296 -3.79 -6.44 -18.06
C THR A 296 -2.68 -7.50 -18.10
N ARG A 297 -2.34 -7.99 -19.30
CA ARG A 297 -1.19 -8.87 -19.56
C ARG A 297 -0.23 -8.28 -20.58
N ASP A 298 -0.55 -7.14 -21.14
CA ASP A 298 0.16 -6.47 -22.24
C ASP A 298 0.60 -5.05 -21.88
N GLY A 299 0.73 -4.79 -20.57
CA GLY A 299 1.17 -3.50 -20.07
C GLY A 299 0.14 -2.39 -20.23
N GLY A 300 -1.16 -2.70 -20.20
CA GLY A 300 -2.24 -1.74 -20.23
C GLY A 300 -2.72 -1.36 -21.63
N HIS A 301 -2.33 -2.10 -22.66
CA HIS A 301 -2.91 -1.93 -24.00
C HIS A 301 -4.35 -2.52 -24.05
N SER A 302 -4.59 -3.58 -23.30
CA SER A 302 -5.90 -4.16 -23.09
C SER A 302 -6.13 -4.57 -21.63
N PHE A 303 -7.40 -4.67 -21.23
CA PHE A 303 -7.81 -5.14 -19.91
C PHE A 303 -8.91 -6.19 -20.04
N GLU A 304 -8.82 -7.20 -19.20
CA GLU A 304 -9.82 -8.24 -19.01
C GLU A 304 -10.59 -7.95 -17.71
N THR A 305 -11.89 -8.13 -17.72
CA THR A 305 -12.72 -8.08 -16.51
C THR A 305 -12.90 -9.49 -15.96
N LEU A 306 -12.48 -9.70 -14.72
CA LEU A 306 -12.50 -10.98 -14.02
C LEU A 306 -13.57 -10.92 -12.93
N GLU A 307 -14.58 -11.81 -13.01
CA GLU A 307 -15.74 -11.78 -12.12
C GLU A 307 -16.18 -13.15 -11.61
N ARG A 308 -15.62 -14.24 -12.14
CA ARG A 308 -16.03 -15.59 -11.73
C ARG A 308 -15.75 -15.85 -10.25
N GLY A 309 -16.81 -16.17 -9.49
CA GLY A 309 -16.74 -16.39 -8.04
C GLY A 309 -16.76 -15.11 -7.19
N LEU A 310 -16.84 -13.94 -7.81
CA LEU A 310 -17.19 -12.69 -7.15
C LEU A 310 -18.72 -12.55 -7.08
N PRO A 311 -19.29 -11.62 -6.29
CA PRO A 311 -20.74 -11.44 -6.17
C PRO A 311 -21.45 -11.20 -7.52
N ASP A 312 -22.45 -12.00 -7.84
CA ASP A 312 -23.25 -11.87 -9.07
C ASP A 312 -24.30 -10.74 -9.01
N GLY A 313 -24.61 -10.25 -7.82
CA GLY A 313 -25.58 -9.19 -7.57
C GLY A 313 -24.94 -7.85 -7.22
N PRO A 314 -25.76 -6.84 -6.90
CA PRO A 314 -25.25 -5.56 -6.44
C PRO A 314 -24.32 -5.73 -5.23
N ALA A 315 -23.09 -5.22 -5.33
CA ALA A 315 -22.07 -5.25 -4.29
C ALA A 315 -21.54 -3.84 -4.05
N TYR A 316 -21.26 -3.55 -2.81
CA TYR A 316 -20.80 -2.23 -2.36
C TYR A 316 -19.42 -2.32 -1.70
N ASP A 317 -18.70 -3.37 -2.03
CA ASP A 317 -17.36 -3.65 -1.55
C ASP A 317 -16.35 -2.67 -2.15
N LEU A 318 -15.47 -2.15 -1.33
CA LEU A 318 -14.32 -1.35 -1.77
C LEU A 318 -13.04 -2.01 -1.27
N VAL A 319 -12.05 -2.10 -2.13
CA VAL A 319 -10.72 -2.61 -1.77
C VAL A 319 -9.74 -1.45 -1.69
N TYR A 320 -9.27 -1.16 -0.49
CA TYR A 320 -8.24 -0.13 -0.29
C TYR A 320 -6.85 -0.65 -0.66
N ARG A 321 -5.92 0.25 -0.82
CA ARG A 321 -4.50 0.15 -1.20
C ARG A 321 -3.82 -1.18 -0.88
N HIS A 322 -3.91 -1.62 0.38
CA HIS A 322 -3.24 -2.80 0.91
C HIS A 322 -4.18 -4.01 1.06
N GLY A 323 -5.43 -3.84 0.64
CA GLY A 323 -6.44 -4.90 0.62
C GLY A 323 -6.30 -5.89 -0.55
N LEU A 324 -5.35 -5.70 -1.44
CA LEU A 324 -5.00 -6.61 -2.53
C LEU A 324 -3.52 -7.00 -2.40
N ASP A 325 -3.24 -8.30 -2.48
CA ASP A 325 -1.88 -8.83 -2.46
C ASP A 325 -1.73 -9.99 -3.45
N ILE A 326 -0.50 -10.19 -3.92
CA ILE A 326 -0.13 -11.29 -4.82
C ILE A 326 1.06 -12.04 -4.24
N ASP A 327 1.01 -13.37 -4.29
CA ASP A 327 2.09 -14.20 -3.78
C ASP A 327 3.32 -14.22 -4.72
N PRO A 328 4.51 -14.65 -4.25
CA PRO A 328 5.71 -14.71 -5.09
C PRO A 328 5.61 -15.63 -6.32
N SER A 329 4.62 -16.52 -6.38
CA SER A 329 4.39 -17.34 -7.57
C SER A 329 3.77 -16.53 -8.72
N GLY A 330 3.01 -15.47 -8.40
CA GLY A 330 2.24 -14.69 -9.34
C GLY A 330 0.88 -15.30 -9.70
N GLU A 331 0.53 -16.45 -9.08
CA GLU A 331 -0.71 -17.18 -9.36
C GLU A 331 -1.78 -16.91 -8.29
N ARG A 332 -1.36 -16.72 -7.01
CA ARG A 332 -2.31 -16.49 -5.92
C ARG A 332 -2.50 -15.02 -5.65
N LEU A 333 -3.76 -14.60 -5.66
CA LEU A 333 -4.17 -13.27 -5.23
C LEU A 333 -5.13 -13.37 -4.05
N ALA A 334 -4.99 -12.47 -3.08
CA ALA A 334 -5.94 -12.30 -2.00
C ALA A 334 -6.50 -10.88 -2.03
N MET A 335 -7.80 -10.75 -1.80
CA MET A 335 -8.50 -9.47 -1.82
C MET A 335 -9.46 -9.36 -0.64
N GLY A 336 -9.29 -8.30 0.16
CA GLY A 336 -10.13 -7.99 1.30
C GLY A 336 -10.80 -6.63 1.17
N SER A 337 -12.09 -6.56 1.50
CA SER A 337 -12.89 -5.35 1.33
C SER A 337 -13.22 -4.61 2.62
N THR A 338 -13.66 -3.38 2.47
CA THR A 338 -14.13 -2.52 3.57
C THR A 338 -15.44 -2.99 4.20
N THR A 339 -16.17 -3.89 3.55
CA THR A 339 -17.39 -4.54 4.05
C THR A 339 -17.12 -5.87 4.74
N GLY A 340 -15.86 -6.34 4.72
CA GLY A 340 -15.44 -7.56 5.43
C GLY A 340 -15.44 -8.81 4.55
N GLY A 341 -15.67 -8.67 3.25
CA GLY A 341 -15.50 -9.75 2.29
C GLY A 341 -14.03 -10.08 2.08
N LEU A 342 -13.70 -11.37 2.05
CA LEU A 342 -12.37 -11.89 1.75
C LEU A 342 -12.47 -12.88 0.61
N TRP A 343 -11.75 -12.63 -0.47
CA TRP A 343 -11.66 -13.50 -1.64
C TRP A 343 -10.22 -13.90 -1.92
N LEU A 344 -10.08 -15.07 -2.51
CA LEU A 344 -8.80 -15.61 -2.94
C LEU A 344 -8.94 -16.25 -4.33
N SER A 345 -7.93 -16.02 -5.16
CA SER A 345 -7.74 -16.71 -6.43
C SER A 345 -6.44 -17.51 -6.39
N GLU A 346 -6.42 -18.69 -7.00
CA GLU A 346 -5.22 -19.53 -7.13
C GLU A 346 -4.73 -19.68 -8.60
N ASN A 347 -5.30 -18.91 -9.51
CA ASN A 347 -5.05 -19.00 -10.95
C ASN A 347 -4.98 -17.61 -11.62
N GLY A 348 -4.32 -16.67 -10.99
CA GLY A 348 -4.10 -15.34 -11.57
C GLY A 348 -5.36 -14.50 -11.69
N GLY A 349 -6.40 -14.75 -10.88
CA GLY A 349 -7.65 -14.00 -10.88
C GLY A 349 -8.74 -14.55 -11.79
N GLU A 350 -8.50 -15.69 -12.49
CA GLU A 350 -9.51 -16.29 -13.37
C GLU A 350 -10.76 -16.73 -12.59
N ASP A 351 -10.55 -17.35 -11.43
CA ASP A 351 -11.60 -17.77 -10.52
C ASP A 351 -11.31 -17.26 -9.12
N TRP A 352 -12.35 -16.77 -8.44
CA TRP A 352 -12.30 -16.29 -7.07
C TRP A 352 -13.12 -17.17 -6.14
N GLN A 353 -12.58 -17.49 -4.99
CA GLN A 353 -13.28 -18.15 -3.91
C GLN A 353 -13.51 -17.15 -2.77
N GLN A 354 -14.75 -16.96 -2.35
CA GLN A 354 -15.04 -16.22 -1.14
C GLN A 354 -14.66 -17.06 0.09
N LEU A 355 -13.65 -16.64 0.83
CA LEU A 355 -13.22 -17.30 2.06
C LEU A 355 -14.05 -16.87 3.28
N SER A 356 -14.54 -15.64 3.28
CA SER A 356 -15.41 -15.11 4.32
C SER A 356 -16.23 -13.92 3.79
N ALA A 357 -17.45 -13.78 4.31
CA ALA A 357 -18.32 -12.61 4.08
C ALA A 357 -18.52 -11.78 5.37
N ASN A 358 -17.97 -12.22 6.50
CA ASN A 358 -18.33 -11.72 7.83
C ASN A 358 -17.12 -11.25 8.66
N LEU A 359 -15.97 -11.03 8.03
CA LEU A 359 -14.84 -10.40 8.73
C LEU A 359 -15.13 -8.93 9.01
N PRO A 360 -14.50 -8.32 10.01
CA PRO A 360 -14.53 -6.88 10.13
C PRO A 360 -13.92 -6.20 8.90
N PRO A 361 -14.15 -4.90 8.65
CA PRO A 361 -13.51 -4.16 7.56
C PRO A 361 -12.04 -4.50 7.43
N ILE A 362 -11.63 -4.95 6.24
CA ILE A 362 -10.26 -5.39 5.96
C ILE A 362 -9.45 -4.23 5.42
N TYR A 363 -8.28 -3.99 6.01
CA TYR A 363 -7.39 -2.91 5.61
C TYR A 363 -6.13 -3.40 4.90
N CYS A 364 -5.71 -4.63 5.20
CA CYS A 364 -4.47 -5.18 4.68
C CYS A 364 -4.57 -6.70 4.58
N VAL A 365 -4.07 -7.27 3.49
CA VAL A 365 -3.85 -8.70 3.33
C VAL A 365 -2.39 -8.95 2.97
N ARG A 366 -1.77 -10.04 3.45
CA ARG A 366 -0.39 -10.41 3.13
C ARG A 366 -0.25 -11.92 3.05
N PHE A 367 0.32 -12.38 1.94
CA PHE A 367 0.84 -13.74 1.82
C PHE A 367 2.16 -13.92 2.58
N ALA A 368 2.43 -15.18 3.05
CA ALA A 368 3.71 -15.57 3.62
C ALA A 368 4.03 -17.06 3.32
#